data_5bbb1e0c0745b5383cde8e540232eb49
#
_entry.id   5bbb1e0c0745b5383cde8e540232eb49
#
_cell.length_a   1.000
_cell.length_b   1.000
_cell.length_c   1.000
_cell.angle_alpha   90.00
_cell.angle_beta   90.00
_cell.angle_gamma   90.00
#
_symmetry.space_group_name_H-M   'P 1'
#
loop_
_entity.id
_entity.type
_entity.pdbx_description
1 polymer ?
#
loop_
_entity_poly.entity_id
_entity_poly.type
_entity_poly.pdbx_seq_one_letter_code
_entity_poly.pdbx_strand_id
1 'polypeptide(L)'
;MNCFPEKCDLLIHDCTLLNREFETEEHKSVAIRDGLIQEVGESALMEAQYAPAEKISGAGKLLMPGFVDGHTHVCQQLLRGRSGGTEPMTWSGVLVPFESGLTPQDVRVSARLACLEMIKAGFTSFADAGGVHMDQAAEAVLESGMRAAICRSSMDIGETVGGRLIETRQEILSRFEELYRVYDGKGNGRLQIWLGLREIMTCSPELMRDTAAEAAAYHTGIHAHLCEHRDEVSFSLTHYRLRPAELLAETGVLGENLLTAHNVLLSDHDIALLADSGTHIIHCPKGNLAHHGFPRVPTILEHGGVIGLGCDGASSVNLDMFELMRTLQLATIASQGLPIFDKQIVTVKDMLRMATVGGASAIGGDTLGVVEAGKKADVILLDIRQPHLMPTRNLAVTLAYCGHGHDVTDSIIDGKIVMRDRHVLTLDEEQVMADAACHLEACFARINI
;
A
#
# COMPACT_ATOMS: atom_id res chain seq x y z
N MET A 1 -29.34 -34.50 -2.80
CA MET A 1 -28.95 -33.21 -3.38
C MET A 1 -29.89 -32.16 -2.78
N ASN A 2 -29.36 -31.16 -2.11
CA ASN A 2 -30.18 -30.10 -1.49
C ASN A 2 -30.95 -29.37 -2.59
N CYS A 3 -32.28 -29.37 -2.50
CA CYS A 3 -33.17 -28.71 -3.47
C CYS A 3 -33.26 -27.19 -3.28
N PHE A 4 -32.50 -26.62 -2.38
CA PHE A 4 -32.50 -25.17 -2.15
C PHE A 4 -31.12 -24.58 -2.43
N PRO A 5 -31.07 -23.41 -3.13
CA PRO A 5 -29.82 -22.74 -3.42
C PRO A 5 -29.12 -22.30 -2.13
N GLU A 6 -27.78 -22.30 -2.13
CA GLU A 6 -26.97 -21.83 -1.01
C GLU A 6 -27.09 -20.31 -0.86
N LYS A 7 -27.14 -19.83 0.37
CA LYS A 7 -27.16 -18.40 0.63
C LYS A 7 -25.74 -17.82 0.58
N CYS A 8 -25.57 -16.69 -0.08
CA CYS A 8 -24.38 -15.84 0.01
C CYS A 8 -24.80 -14.37 0.16
N ASP A 9 -23.87 -13.54 0.62
CA ASP A 9 -24.14 -12.13 0.83
C ASP A 9 -24.12 -11.38 -0.49
N LEU A 10 -23.12 -11.67 -1.33
CA LEU A 10 -22.92 -11.03 -2.62
C LEU A 10 -22.56 -12.09 -3.68
N LEU A 11 -23.15 -11.97 -4.86
CA LEU A 11 -22.77 -12.71 -6.08
C LEU A 11 -22.35 -11.71 -7.16
N ILE A 12 -21.08 -11.74 -7.53
CA ILE A 12 -20.58 -11.08 -8.75
C ILE A 12 -20.73 -12.08 -9.88
N HIS A 13 -21.54 -11.77 -10.88
CA HIS A 13 -21.88 -12.76 -11.91
C HIS A 13 -21.48 -12.29 -13.31
N ASP A 14 -21.10 -13.26 -14.15
CA ASP A 14 -20.76 -13.10 -15.57
C ASP A 14 -19.64 -12.08 -15.81
N CYS A 15 -18.52 -12.22 -15.09
CA CYS A 15 -17.32 -11.40 -15.27
C CYS A 15 -16.23 -12.15 -16.06
N THR A 16 -15.29 -11.39 -16.61
CA THR A 16 -13.96 -11.91 -16.93
C THR A 16 -13.13 -11.89 -15.65
N LEU A 17 -12.56 -13.00 -15.24
CA LEU A 17 -11.74 -13.13 -14.04
C LEU A 17 -10.26 -13.05 -14.40
N LEU A 18 -9.46 -12.28 -13.66
CA LEU A 18 -8.00 -12.39 -13.64
C LEU A 18 -7.62 -13.41 -12.55
N ASN A 19 -7.13 -14.58 -12.95
CA ASN A 19 -6.78 -15.66 -12.03
C ASN A 19 -5.40 -15.44 -11.37
N ARG A 20 -4.97 -16.37 -10.52
CA ARG A 20 -3.69 -16.30 -9.77
C ARG A 20 -2.45 -16.28 -10.68
N GLU A 21 -2.53 -16.89 -11.85
CA GLU A 21 -1.48 -16.93 -12.87
C GLU A 21 -1.47 -15.66 -13.74
N PHE A 22 -2.34 -14.69 -13.45
CA PHE A 22 -2.59 -13.48 -14.22
C PHE A 22 -3.04 -13.79 -15.66
N GLU A 23 -3.85 -14.82 -15.81
CA GLU A 23 -4.54 -15.19 -17.04
C GLU A 23 -6.03 -14.87 -16.91
N THR A 24 -6.69 -14.59 -18.02
CA THR A 24 -8.11 -14.22 -18.00
C THR A 24 -9.02 -15.39 -18.33
N GLU A 25 -10.08 -15.55 -17.52
CA GLU A 25 -11.12 -16.55 -17.68
C GLU A 25 -12.48 -15.87 -17.84
N GLU A 26 -13.17 -16.14 -18.95
CA GLU A 26 -14.48 -15.54 -19.25
C GLU A 26 -15.62 -16.27 -18.54
N HIS A 27 -16.75 -15.58 -18.39
CA HIS A 27 -18.00 -16.12 -17.85
C HIS A 27 -17.89 -16.74 -16.45
N LYS A 28 -17.09 -16.12 -15.60
CA LYS A 28 -16.94 -16.54 -14.20
C LYS A 28 -17.88 -15.74 -13.28
N SER A 29 -18.21 -16.38 -12.16
CA SER A 29 -18.92 -15.76 -11.04
C SER A 29 -18.19 -16.04 -9.74
N VAL A 30 -18.36 -15.12 -8.78
CA VAL A 30 -17.75 -15.20 -7.44
C VAL A 30 -18.85 -15.02 -6.40
N ALA A 31 -19.05 -16.04 -5.57
CA ALA A 31 -19.93 -15.99 -4.40
C ALA A 31 -19.14 -15.57 -3.17
N ILE A 32 -19.66 -14.59 -2.44
CA ILE A 32 -19.02 -14.02 -1.25
C ILE A 32 -19.96 -14.16 -0.06
N ARG A 33 -19.39 -14.57 1.07
CA ARG A 33 -20.10 -14.70 2.33
C ARG A 33 -19.19 -14.41 3.51
N ASP A 34 -19.69 -13.64 4.48
CA ASP A 34 -18.96 -13.30 5.72
C ASP A 34 -17.57 -12.69 5.46
N GLY A 35 -17.44 -11.88 4.41
CA GLY A 35 -16.17 -11.24 4.02
C GLY A 35 -15.18 -12.14 3.29
N LEU A 36 -15.54 -13.40 3.01
CA LEU A 36 -14.69 -14.38 2.31
C LEU A 36 -15.29 -14.75 0.96
N ILE A 37 -14.41 -15.06 0.02
CA ILE A 37 -14.77 -15.73 -1.24
C ILE A 37 -15.17 -17.15 -0.90
N GLN A 38 -16.42 -17.51 -1.12
CA GLN A 38 -16.95 -18.84 -0.87
C GLN A 38 -16.64 -19.79 -2.02
N GLU A 39 -16.86 -19.33 -3.24
CA GLU A 39 -16.62 -20.10 -4.46
C GLU A 39 -16.36 -19.20 -5.65
N VAL A 40 -15.56 -19.70 -6.58
CA VAL A 40 -15.33 -19.13 -7.91
C VAL A 40 -15.68 -20.21 -8.93
N GLY A 41 -16.57 -19.94 -9.86
CA GLY A 41 -17.06 -20.95 -10.80
C GLY A 41 -17.68 -20.39 -12.08
N GLU A 42 -18.17 -21.31 -12.93
CA GLU A 42 -18.88 -20.96 -14.15
C GLU A 42 -20.21 -20.26 -13.85
N SER A 43 -20.47 -19.13 -14.49
CA SER A 43 -21.60 -18.26 -14.20
C SER A 43 -22.95 -18.98 -14.22
N ALA A 44 -23.18 -19.81 -15.23
CA ALA A 44 -24.45 -20.54 -15.39
C ALA A 44 -24.70 -21.54 -14.23
N LEU A 45 -23.63 -22.13 -13.66
CA LEU A 45 -23.72 -23.05 -12.54
C LEU A 45 -23.93 -22.28 -11.23
N MET A 46 -23.15 -21.21 -11.02
CA MET A 46 -23.19 -20.38 -9.81
C MET A 46 -24.56 -19.70 -9.64
N GLU A 47 -25.17 -19.24 -10.71
CA GLU A 47 -26.52 -18.62 -10.67
C GLU A 47 -27.63 -19.62 -10.26
N ALA A 48 -27.47 -20.90 -10.59
CA ALA A 48 -28.40 -21.94 -10.17
C ALA A 48 -28.11 -22.42 -8.73
N GLN A 49 -26.86 -22.33 -8.29
CA GLN A 49 -26.40 -22.84 -7.01
C GLN A 49 -26.64 -21.85 -5.85
N TYR A 50 -26.53 -20.54 -6.11
CA TYR A 50 -26.55 -19.53 -5.06
C TYR A 50 -27.82 -18.66 -5.07
N ALA A 51 -28.30 -18.32 -3.86
CA ALA A 51 -29.34 -17.31 -3.60
C ALA A 51 -28.70 -16.12 -2.87
N PRO A 52 -28.14 -15.14 -3.61
CA PRO A 52 -27.45 -14.01 -3.03
C PRO A 52 -28.43 -13.02 -2.40
N ALA A 53 -28.01 -12.34 -1.32
CA ALA A 53 -28.72 -11.17 -0.79
C ALA A 53 -28.59 -9.96 -1.73
N GLU A 54 -27.43 -9.84 -2.40
CA GLU A 54 -27.10 -8.80 -3.37
C GLU A 54 -26.38 -9.36 -4.59
N LYS A 55 -26.60 -8.73 -5.77
CA LYS A 55 -26.03 -9.16 -7.05
C LYS A 55 -25.37 -7.99 -7.78
N ILE A 56 -24.14 -8.21 -8.31
CA ILE A 56 -23.46 -7.28 -9.22
C ILE A 56 -23.26 -7.96 -10.56
N SER A 57 -23.60 -7.25 -11.64
CA SER A 57 -23.27 -7.70 -12.99
C SER A 57 -21.80 -7.41 -13.30
N GLY A 58 -21.05 -8.46 -13.64
CA GLY A 58 -19.69 -8.39 -14.16
C GLY A 58 -19.61 -8.36 -15.69
N ALA A 59 -20.77 -8.36 -16.39
CA ALA A 59 -20.80 -8.38 -17.84
C ALA A 59 -20.03 -7.21 -18.48
N GLY A 60 -18.97 -7.53 -19.23
CA GLY A 60 -18.06 -6.53 -19.80
C GLY A 60 -17.10 -5.90 -18.79
N LYS A 61 -16.95 -6.49 -17.62
CA LYS A 61 -15.99 -6.08 -16.61
C LYS A 61 -14.96 -7.18 -16.34
N LEU A 62 -13.74 -6.75 -15.96
CA LEU A 62 -12.72 -7.61 -15.40
C LEU A 62 -12.83 -7.59 -13.88
N LEU A 63 -12.94 -8.75 -13.27
CA LEU A 63 -12.81 -8.95 -11.83
C LEU A 63 -11.36 -9.35 -11.50
N MET A 64 -10.74 -8.65 -10.57
CA MET A 64 -9.40 -8.97 -10.09
C MET A 64 -9.24 -8.64 -8.61
N PRO A 65 -8.16 -9.11 -7.95
CA PRO A 65 -7.85 -8.65 -6.60
C PRO A 65 -7.71 -7.14 -6.58
N GLY A 66 -8.12 -6.49 -5.50
CA GLY A 66 -7.85 -5.08 -5.27
C GLY A 66 -6.35 -4.80 -5.18
N PHE A 67 -5.94 -3.63 -5.62
CA PHE A 67 -4.56 -3.18 -5.48
C PHE A 67 -4.20 -2.97 -4.01
N VAL A 68 -2.94 -3.23 -3.69
CA VAL A 68 -2.38 -3.03 -2.35
C VAL A 68 -1.28 -1.98 -2.44
N ASP A 69 -1.48 -0.84 -1.78
CA ASP A 69 -0.44 0.16 -1.60
C ASP A 69 0.44 -0.24 -0.42
N GLY A 70 1.63 -0.77 -0.70
CA GLY A 70 2.53 -1.25 0.34
C GLY A 70 3.21 -0.14 1.16
N HIS A 71 3.18 1.12 0.70
CA HIS A 71 3.78 2.24 1.40
C HIS A 71 3.18 3.57 0.98
N THR A 72 2.59 4.26 1.94
CA THR A 72 2.00 5.59 1.75
C THR A 72 2.08 6.43 3.02
N HIS A 73 1.75 7.73 2.91
CA HIS A 73 1.61 8.67 4.01
C HIS A 73 0.26 9.41 3.89
N VAL A 74 -0.80 8.85 4.47
CA VAL A 74 -2.16 9.42 4.33
C VAL A 74 -2.32 10.79 4.97
N CYS A 75 -1.41 11.20 5.84
CA CYS A 75 -1.40 12.55 6.42
C CYS A 75 -0.87 13.65 5.48
N GLN A 76 -0.30 13.29 4.32
CA GLN A 76 0.37 14.24 3.41
C GLN A 76 -0.47 14.69 2.21
N GLN A 77 -1.75 14.34 2.11
CA GLN A 77 -2.59 14.71 0.95
C GLN A 77 -2.73 16.22 0.75
N LEU A 78 -2.78 16.97 1.86
CA LEU A 78 -2.85 18.43 1.80
C LEU A 78 -1.56 19.09 1.30
N LEU A 79 -0.46 18.34 1.18
CA LEU A 79 0.82 18.85 0.65
C LEU A 79 0.88 18.81 -0.89
N ARG A 80 -0.12 18.23 -1.54
CA ARG A 80 -0.16 18.06 -3.00
C ARG A 80 0.02 19.38 -3.73
N GLY A 81 0.98 19.38 -4.67
CA GLY A 81 1.31 20.57 -5.48
C GLY A 81 2.19 21.61 -4.76
N ARG A 82 2.56 21.39 -3.49
CA ARG A 82 3.49 22.29 -2.77
C ARG A 82 4.95 21.95 -3.03
N SER A 83 5.27 20.67 -3.13
CA SER A 83 6.62 20.21 -3.46
C SER A 83 6.72 19.91 -4.95
N GLY A 84 7.60 20.64 -5.65
CA GLY A 84 7.85 20.45 -7.09
C GLY A 84 9.06 19.56 -7.39
N GLY A 85 9.69 18.96 -6.36
CA GLY A 85 10.89 18.14 -6.52
C GLY A 85 12.17 18.91 -6.82
N THR A 86 12.14 20.23 -6.63
CA THR A 86 13.29 21.12 -6.87
C THR A 86 13.97 21.59 -5.58
N GLU A 87 13.34 21.37 -4.44
CA GLU A 87 13.87 21.75 -3.14
C GLU A 87 14.96 20.75 -2.72
N PRO A 88 16.17 21.20 -2.41
CA PRO A 88 17.16 20.37 -1.76
C PRO A 88 16.63 19.95 -0.38
N MET A 89 16.84 18.71 0.01
CA MET A 89 16.41 18.19 1.33
C MET A 89 14.88 18.27 1.55
N THR A 90 14.08 17.86 0.58
CA THR A 90 12.60 17.86 0.65
C THR A 90 12.09 17.24 1.94
N TRP A 91 12.66 16.12 2.38
CA TRP A 91 12.23 15.42 3.59
C TRP A 91 12.38 16.29 4.85
N SER A 92 13.58 16.76 5.18
CA SER A 92 13.82 17.56 6.38
C SER A 92 13.37 19.01 6.26
N GLY A 93 13.37 19.56 5.04
CA GLY A 93 13.01 20.96 4.78
C GLY A 93 11.52 21.23 4.57
N VAL A 94 10.77 20.23 4.14
CA VAL A 94 9.33 20.37 3.81
C VAL A 94 8.48 19.36 4.57
N LEU A 95 8.74 18.05 4.43
CA LEU A 95 7.85 17.01 4.96
C LEU A 95 7.81 17.00 6.48
N VAL A 96 8.97 16.98 7.14
CA VAL A 96 9.05 16.97 8.62
C VAL A 96 8.45 18.24 9.24
N PRO A 97 8.75 19.47 8.78
CA PRO A 97 8.08 20.67 9.24
C PRO A 97 6.57 20.64 9.04
N PHE A 98 6.10 20.16 7.88
CA PHE A 98 4.68 20.01 7.59
C PHE A 98 4.01 19.07 8.58
N GLU A 99 4.48 17.83 8.68
CA GLU A 99 3.91 16.83 9.58
C GLU A 99 3.88 17.30 11.04
N SER A 100 4.98 17.93 11.50
CA SER A 100 5.07 18.42 12.88
C SER A 100 4.08 19.56 13.22
N GLY A 101 3.53 20.21 12.21
CA GLY A 101 2.55 21.29 12.35
C GLY A 101 1.10 20.87 12.13
N LEU A 102 0.84 19.62 11.77
CA LEU A 102 -0.52 19.11 11.55
C LEU A 102 -1.31 19.06 12.86
N THR A 103 -2.58 19.40 12.77
CA THR A 103 -3.57 19.17 13.83
C THR A 103 -4.30 17.85 13.61
N PRO A 104 -5.00 17.31 14.64
CA PRO A 104 -5.85 16.13 14.47
C PRO A 104 -6.84 16.27 13.31
N GLN A 105 -7.44 17.46 13.15
CA GLN A 105 -8.39 17.70 12.07
C GLN A 105 -7.74 17.69 10.68
N ASP A 106 -6.51 18.20 10.54
CA ASP A 106 -5.78 18.15 9.26
C ASP A 106 -5.50 16.71 8.85
N VAL A 107 -5.06 15.88 9.81
CA VAL A 107 -4.82 14.45 9.56
C VAL A 107 -6.11 13.73 9.19
N ARG A 108 -7.22 14.01 9.87
CA ARG A 108 -8.53 13.43 9.54
C ARG A 108 -8.95 13.76 8.10
N VAL A 109 -8.87 15.03 7.72
CA VAL A 109 -9.22 15.52 6.38
C VAL A 109 -8.30 14.90 5.32
N SER A 110 -6.99 14.91 5.57
CA SER A 110 -6.00 14.32 4.68
C SER A 110 -6.23 12.81 4.46
N ALA A 111 -6.42 12.06 5.53
CA ALA A 111 -6.64 10.61 5.47
C ALA A 111 -7.96 10.23 4.77
N ARG A 112 -9.06 11.00 4.99
CA ARG A 112 -10.32 10.79 4.26
C ARG A 112 -10.15 11.02 2.76
N LEU A 113 -9.39 12.06 2.36
CA LEU A 113 -9.09 12.34 0.96
C LEU A 113 -8.23 11.22 0.34
N ALA A 114 -7.22 10.72 1.08
CA ALA A 114 -6.40 9.58 0.65
C ALA A 114 -7.27 8.34 0.41
N CYS A 115 -8.11 7.97 1.39
CA CYS A 115 -9.00 6.82 1.27
C CYS A 115 -9.97 6.95 0.08
N LEU A 116 -10.53 8.15 -0.14
CA LEU A 116 -11.40 8.41 -1.28
C LEU A 116 -10.69 8.19 -2.61
N GLU A 117 -9.48 8.76 -2.79
CA GLU A 117 -8.68 8.61 -4.00
C GLU A 117 -8.28 7.16 -4.23
N MET A 118 -7.81 6.47 -3.18
CA MET A 118 -7.44 5.05 -3.23
C MET A 118 -8.62 4.17 -3.65
N ILE A 119 -9.79 4.30 -3.04
CA ILE A 119 -10.98 3.51 -3.40
C ILE A 119 -11.31 3.73 -4.88
N LYS A 120 -11.30 4.98 -5.35
CA LYS A 120 -11.62 5.33 -6.75
C LYS A 120 -10.55 4.83 -7.74
N ALA A 121 -9.33 4.59 -7.28
CA ALA A 121 -8.24 4.04 -8.08
C ALA A 121 -8.09 2.50 -7.96
N GLY A 122 -8.95 1.85 -7.18
CA GLY A 122 -8.98 0.39 -7.05
C GLY A 122 -8.07 -0.19 -5.97
N PHE A 123 -7.54 0.63 -5.07
CA PHE A 123 -6.88 0.11 -3.89
C PHE A 123 -7.93 -0.37 -2.89
N THR A 124 -7.71 -1.54 -2.33
CA THR A 124 -8.55 -2.11 -1.27
C THR A 124 -7.84 -2.12 0.08
N SER A 125 -6.52 -2.06 0.05
CA SER A 125 -5.71 -2.04 1.26
C SER A 125 -4.42 -1.23 1.08
N PHE A 126 -3.87 -0.75 2.21
CA PHE A 126 -2.59 -0.03 2.23
C PHE A 126 -1.82 -0.22 3.54
N ALA A 127 -0.50 0.03 3.49
CA ALA A 127 0.36 0.18 4.66
C ALA A 127 0.81 1.65 4.75
N ASP A 128 0.46 2.32 5.86
CA ASP A 128 0.84 3.71 6.11
C ASP A 128 2.10 3.78 6.98
N ALA A 129 3.10 4.52 6.52
CA ALA A 129 4.40 4.65 7.20
C ALA A 129 4.37 5.62 8.40
N GLY A 130 3.18 6.07 8.76
CA GLY A 130 2.97 6.89 9.94
C GLY A 130 3.09 8.39 9.71
N GLY A 131 2.81 9.07 10.77
CA GLY A 131 2.79 10.51 10.92
C GLY A 131 2.41 10.85 12.35
N VAL A 132 1.85 12.04 12.55
CA VAL A 132 1.24 12.48 13.82
C VAL A 132 -0.26 12.18 13.82
N HIS A 133 -0.88 12.14 15.00
CA HIS A 133 -2.33 11.98 15.16
C HIS A 133 -2.93 10.79 14.38
N MET A 134 -2.25 9.64 14.42
CA MET A 134 -2.67 8.45 13.66
C MET A 134 -3.97 7.81 14.14
N ASP A 135 -4.46 8.18 15.31
CA ASP A 135 -5.84 7.92 15.75
C ASP A 135 -6.87 8.51 14.76
N GLN A 136 -6.60 9.68 14.19
CA GLN A 136 -7.47 10.32 13.20
C GLN A 136 -7.39 9.63 11.83
N ALA A 137 -6.22 9.11 11.46
CA ALA A 137 -6.08 8.25 10.29
C ALA A 137 -6.83 6.93 10.47
N ALA A 138 -6.73 6.31 11.65
CA ALA A 138 -7.48 5.10 12.01
C ALA A 138 -9.00 5.28 11.85
N GLU A 139 -9.54 6.39 12.35
CA GLU A 139 -10.97 6.70 12.20
C GLU A 139 -11.37 6.90 10.73
N ALA A 140 -10.53 7.55 9.90
CA ALA A 140 -10.79 7.71 8.47
C ALA A 140 -10.80 6.36 7.74
N VAL A 141 -9.88 5.46 8.08
CA VAL A 141 -9.83 4.08 7.54
C VAL A 141 -11.12 3.32 7.89
N LEU A 142 -11.56 3.38 9.16
CA LEU A 142 -12.78 2.71 9.59
C LEU A 142 -14.03 3.24 8.90
N GLU A 143 -14.12 4.56 8.75
CA GLU A 143 -15.22 5.25 8.04
C GLU A 143 -15.27 4.87 6.56
N SER A 144 -14.12 4.89 5.88
CA SER A 144 -14.02 4.60 4.44
C SER A 144 -14.31 3.15 4.08
N GLY A 145 -14.19 2.24 5.04
CA GLY A 145 -14.31 0.81 4.79
C GLY A 145 -13.05 0.14 4.26
N MET A 146 -11.95 0.86 4.07
CA MET A 146 -10.68 0.30 3.60
C MET A 146 -10.03 -0.64 4.61
N ARG A 147 -9.11 -1.47 4.13
CA ARG A 147 -8.18 -2.25 4.96
C ARG A 147 -6.87 -1.49 5.07
N ALA A 148 -6.27 -1.45 6.26
CA ALA A 148 -4.97 -0.81 6.43
C ALA A 148 -4.14 -1.41 7.56
N ALA A 149 -2.83 -1.37 7.40
CA ALA A 149 -1.85 -1.42 8.48
C ALA A 149 -1.32 0.00 8.65
N ILE A 150 -1.48 0.58 9.84
CA ILE A 150 -1.02 1.94 10.13
C ILE A 150 -0.07 1.95 11.32
N CYS A 151 0.92 2.82 11.27
CA CYS A 151 1.84 3.01 12.39
C CYS A 151 1.96 4.48 12.77
N ARG A 152 2.69 4.77 13.84
CA ARG A 152 3.19 6.11 14.12
C ARG A 152 4.59 6.25 13.54
N SER A 153 4.93 7.42 13.04
CA SER A 153 6.32 7.79 12.74
C SER A 153 7.11 7.87 14.04
N SER A 154 8.08 6.99 14.24
CA SER A 154 8.89 6.93 15.46
C SER A 154 10.30 7.41 15.18
N MET A 155 10.77 8.37 16.00
CA MET A 155 12.10 8.97 15.93
C MET A 155 12.55 9.33 17.34
N ASP A 156 13.72 8.87 17.79
CA ASP A 156 14.26 9.17 19.13
C ASP A 156 15.64 9.86 19.11
N ILE A 157 16.22 10.01 17.91
CA ILE A 157 17.49 10.73 17.67
C ILE A 157 17.38 11.62 16.42
N GLY A 158 18.38 12.46 16.17
CA GLY A 158 18.46 13.29 14.96
C GLY A 158 17.64 14.58 15.05
N GLU A 159 17.80 15.34 16.13
CA GLU A 159 17.04 16.57 16.44
C GLU A 159 17.14 17.62 15.32
N THR A 160 18.25 17.66 14.60
CA THR A 160 18.42 18.60 13.46
C THR A 160 17.57 18.23 12.25
N VAL A 161 17.11 16.99 12.16
CA VAL A 161 16.32 16.46 11.04
C VAL A 161 14.88 16.23 11.47
N GLY A 162 14.67 15.51 12.58
CA GLY A 162 13.34 15.13 13.09
C GLY A 162 12.58 16.27 13.79
N GLY A 163 13.31 17.29 14.27
CA GLY A 163 12.71 18.48 14.89
C GLY A 163 11.76 18.14 16.02
N ARG A 164 10.51 18.61 15.92
CA ARG A 164 9.45 18.39 16.91
C ARG A 164 8.87 16.98 16.96
N LEU A 165 9.24 16.12 15.99
CA LEU A 165 8.76 14.75 15.94
C LEU A 165 9.62 13.78 16.77
N ILE A 166 10.73 14.24 17.32
CA ILE A 166 11.59 13.46 18.22
C ILE A 166 10.88 13.25 19.56
N GLU A 167 10.78 11.99 19.96
CA GLU A 167 10.17 11.54 21.21
C GLU A 167 11.14 10.62 21.97
N THR A 168 10.97 10.47 23.27
CA THR A 168 11.70 9.44 24.02
C THR A 168 11.19 8.05 23.65
N ARG A 169 12.04 7.02 23.72
CA ARG A 169 11.64 5.62 23.47
C ARG A 169 10.42 5.22 24.29
N GLN A 170 10.35 5.62 25.55
CA GLN A 170 9.22 5.32 26.43
C GLN A 170 7.91 5.97 25.93
N GLU A 171 7.95 7.22 25.47
CA GLU A 171 6.78 7.88 24.87
C GLU A 171 6.34 7.18 23.60
N ILE A 172 7.29 6.80 22.72
CA ILE A 172 7.02 6.07 21.48
C ILE A 172 6.25 4.78 21.77
N LEU A 173 6.79 3.94 22.69
CA LEU A 173 6.16 2.66 23.01
C LEU A 173 4.82 2.84 23.72
N SER A 174 4.70 3.77 24.67
CA SER A 174 3.41 4.04 25.33
C SER A 174 2.33 4.49 24.36
N ARG A 175 2.66 5.32 23.37
CA ARG A 175 1.71 5.80 22.36
C ARG A 175 1.36 4.71 21.35
N PHE A 176 2.29 3.81 21.03
CA PHE A 176 1.96 2.61 20.25
C PHE A 176 0.93 1.76 21.01
N GLU A 177 1.19 1.47 22.27
CA GLU A 177 0.31 0.65 23.12
C GLU A 177 -1.11 1.25 23.24
N GLU A 178 -1.22 2.57 23.40
CA GLU A 178 -2.50 3.29 23.42
C GLU A 178 -3.25 3.11 22.09
N LEU A 179 -2.57 3.33 20.96
CA LEU A 179 -3.16 3.22 19.64
C LEU A 179 -3.57 1.77 19.35
N TYR A 180 -2.69 0.80 19.64
CA TYR A 180 -2.93 -0.63 19.47
C TYR A 180 -4.18 -1.07 20.26
N ARG A 181 -4.22 -0.78 21.56
CA ARG A 181 -5.34 -1.16 22.43
C ARG A 181 -6.68 -0.61 21.95
N VAL A 182 -6.70 0.57 21.34
CA VAL A 182 -7.94 1.23 20.90
C VAL A 182 -8.37 0.77 19.52
N TYR A 183 -7.43 0.54 18.61
CA TYR A 183 -7.75 0.43 17.18
C TYR A 183 -7.40 -0.91 16.54
N ASP A 184 -6.45 -1.68 17.09
CA ASP A 184 -6.06 -2.93 16.45
C ASP A 184 -7.24 -3.90 16.37
N GLY A 185 -7.38 -4.58 15.23
CA GLY A 185 -8.44 -5.52 14.94
C GLY A 185 -9.82 -4.89 14.68
N LYS A 186 -9.98 -3.56 14.79
CA LYS A 186 -11.26 -2.91 14.45
C LYS A 186 -11.63 -3.08 12.98
N GLY A 187 -12.90 -2.81 12.68
CA GLY A 187 -13.45 -2.96 11.33
C GLY A 187 -13.46 -4.42 10.85
N ASN A 188 -13.73 -5.38 11.73
CA ASN A 188 -13.67 -6.82 11.42
C ASN A 188 -12.27 -7.29 11.01
N GLY A 189 -11.22 -6.79 11.69
CA GLY A 189 -9.82 -7.11 11.41
C GLY A 189 -9.26 -6.39 10.16
N ARG A 190 -9.95 -5.37 9.64
CA ARG A 190 -9.43 -4.56 8.52
C ARG A 190 -8.35 -3.58 8.94
N LEU A 191 -8.37 -3.12 10.18
CA LEU A 191 -7.38 -2.18 10.71
C LEU A 191 -6.37 -2.92 11.59
N GLN A 192 -5.11 -2.78 11.28
CA GLN A 192 -3.98 -3.28 12.05
C GLN A 192 -3.12 -2.11 12.51
N ILE A 193 -2.60 -2.19 13.71
CA ILE A 193 -1.70 -1.19 14.26
C ILE A 193 -0.30 -1.78 14.36
N TRP A 194 0.62 -1.18 13.62
CA TRP A 194 2.01 -1.60 13.51
C TRP A 194 2.95 -0.64 14.26
N LEU A 195 4.17 -1.06 14.49
CA LEU A 195 5.27 -0.19 14.92
C LEU A 195 5.93 0.46 13.71
N GLY A 196 6.43 1.67 13.87
CA GLY A 196 7.10 2.43 12.80
C GLY A 196 8.51 2.81 13.19
N LEU A 197 9.45 2.65 12.26
CA LEU A 197 10.81 3.22 12.31
C LEU A 197 10.93 4.20 11.15
N ARG A 198 10.96 5.53 11.44
CA ARG A 198 10.87 6.52 10.38
C ARG A 198 12.05 6.44 9.43
N GLU A 199 13.25 6.53 9.95
CA GLU A 199 14.51 6.49 9.21
C GLU A 199 15.61 5.92 10.07
N ILE A 200 16.57 5.22 9.49
CA ILE A 200 17.72 4.69 10.25
C ILE A 200 18.53 5.79 10.95
N MET A 201 18.60 6.98 10.37
CA MET A 201 19.32 8.11 10.97
C MET A 201 18.52 8.87 12.04
N THR A 202 17.28 8.50 12.28
CA THR A 202 16.42 9.10 13.31
C THR A 202 15.95 8.10 14.35
N CYS A 203 16.42 6.85 14.25
CA CYS A 203 16.10 5.77 15.17
C CYS A 203 17.39 5.22 15.80
N SER A 204 17.49 5.25 17.14
CA SER A 204 18.62 4.65 17.82
C SER A 204 18.59 3.11 17.73
N PRO A 205 19.74 2.42 17.82
CA PRO A 205 19.75 0.96 17.90
C PRO A 205 18.96 0.41 19.10
N GLU A 206 18.85 1.19 20.15
CA GLU A 206 18.04 0.87 21.33
C GLU A 206 16.54 0.91 20.99
N LEU A 207 16.07 1.93 20.27
CA LEU A 207 14.67 1.98 19.77
C LEU A 207 14.39 0.82 18.82
N MET A 208 15.31 0.49 17.93
CA MET A 208 15.17 -0.65 17.00
C MET A 208 14.98 -1.97 17.76
N ARG A 209 15.80 -2.24 18.81
CA ARG A 209 15.65 -3.44 19.65
C ARG A 209 14.34 -3.45 20.41
N ASP A 210 13.96 -2.33 21.02
CA ASP A 210 12.68 -2.20 21.71
C ASP A 210 11.50 -2.44 20.75
N THR A 211 11.56 -1.88 19.54
CA THR A 211 10.56 -2.08 18.47
C THR A 211 10.44 -3.55 18.08
N ALA A 212 11.56 -4.25 17.88
CA ALA A 212 11.55 -5.68 17.57
C ALA A 212 10.93 -6.52 18.70
N ALA A 213 11.26 -6.19 19.95
CA ALA A 213 10.72 -6.88 21.13
C ALA A 213 9.20 -6.68 21.27
N GLU A 214 8.73 -5.43 21.11
CA GLU A 214 7.30 -5.09 21.17
C GLU A 214 6.52 -5.72 20.00
N ALA A 215 7.05 -5.68 18.78
CA ALA A 215 6.41 -6.32 17.64
C ALA A 215 6.22 -7.83 17.86
N ALA A 216 7.21 -8.50 18.45
CA ALA A 216 7.10 -9.90 18.82
C ALA A 216 6.07 -10.14 19.93
N ALA A 217 6.03 -9.28 20.96
CA ALA A 217 5.10 -9.39 22.09
C ALA A 217 3.64 -9.20 21.67
N TYR A 218 3.37 -8.26 20.76
CA TYR A 218 2.03 -7.95 20.26
C TYR A 218 1.66 -8.74 19.00
N HIS A 219 2.57 -9.56 18.44
CA HIS A 219 2.39 -10.28 17.18
C HIS A 219 1.98 -9.36 16.03
N THR A 220 2.64 -8.21 15.91
CA THR A 220 2.32 -7.18 14.93
C THR A 220 3.48 -6.89 13.99
N GLY A 221 3.21 -6.10 12.94
CA GLY A 221 4.19 -5.71 11.94
C GLY A 221 5.05 -4.51 12.35
N ILE A 222 6.14 -4.33 11.63
CA ILE A 222 7.02 -3.16 11.68
C ILE A 222 7.08 -2.56 10.28
N HIS A 223 6.94 -1.24 10.16
CA HIS A 223 7.11 -0.49 8.93
C HIS A 223 8.32 0.43 9.05
N ALA A 224 9.27 0.31 8.12
CA ALA A 224 10.51 1.11 8.12
C ALA A 224 10.85 1.63 6.72
N HIS A 225 11.44 2.83 6.64
CA HIS A 225 12.16 3.25 5.44
C HIS A 225 13.57 2.66 5.48
N LEU A 226 14.08 2.20 4.34
CA LEU A 226 15.38 1.52 4.30
C LEU A 226 16.14 1.84 3.02
N CYS A 227 17.39 2.26 3.18
CA CYS A 227 18.31 2.53 2.09
C CYS A 227 17.71 3.44 1.01
N GLU A 228 16.93 4.44 1.44
CA GLU A 228 16.25 5.38 0.57
C GLU A 228 17.26 6.32 -0.10
N HIS A 229 18.13 6.95 0.69
CA HIS A 229 19.05 7.96 0.22
C HIS A 229 20.48 7.82 0.81
N ARG A 230 21.43 8.55 0.19
CA ARG A 230 22.84 8.41 0.53
C ARG A 230 23.19 8.80 1.95
N ASP A 231 22.49 9.79 2.50
CA ASP A 231 22.78 10.31 3.85
C ASP A 231 22.47 9.27 4.90
N GLU A 232 21.40 8.48 4.73
CA GLU A 232 21.05 7.35 5.59
C GLU A 232 22.19 6.31 5.61
N VAL A 233 22.65 5.88 4.44
CA VAL A 233 23.75 4.91 4.31
C VAL A 233 25.05 5.46 4.91
N SER A 234 25.37 6.73 4.63
CA SER A 234 26.57 7.40 5.15
C SER A 234 26.50 7.55 6.68
N PHE A 235 25.34 7.90 7.21
CA PHE A 235 25.10 8.01 8.65
C PHE A 235 25.34 6.66 9.34
N SER A 236 24.71 5.60 8.86
CA SER A 236 24.81 4.26 9.43
C SER A 236 26.26 3.75 9.43
N LEU A 237 26.95 3.88 8.30
CA LEU A 237 28.37 3.50 8.19
C LEU A 237 29.29 4.33 9.10
N THR A 238 29.03 5.61 9.25
CA THR A 238 29.86 6.50 10.06
C THR A 238 29.69 6.24 11.55
N HIS A 239 28.44 6.09 12.02
CA HIS A 239 28.12 5.99 13.43
C HIS A 239 28.18 4.56 13.97
N TYR A 240 27.75 3.59 13.14
CA TYR A 240 27.59 2.20 13.59
C TYR A 240 28.55 1.22 12.91
N ARG A 241 29.26 1.62 11.85
CA ARG A 241 30.14 0.76 11.02
C ARG A 241 29.40 -0.37 10.33
N LEU A 242 28.09 -0.25 10.20
CA LEU A 242 27.18 -1.19 9.55
C LEU A 242 26.39 -0.46 8.47
N ARG A 243 25.99 -1.18 7.43
CA ARG A 243 25.01 -0.67 6.49
C ARG A 243 23.61 -0.70 7.15
N PRO A 244 22.61 0.07 6.65
CA PRO A 244 21.28 0.10 7.25
C PRO A 244 20.65 -1.28 7.43
N ALA A 245 20.68 -2.16 6.43
CA ALA A 245 20.14 -3.50 6.53
C ALA A 245 20.88 -4.39 7.53
N GLU A 246 22.23 -4.26 7.59
CA GLU A 246 23.05 -4.95 8.59
C GLU A 246 22.71 -4.48 10.02
N LEU A 247 22.44 -3.19 10.20
CA LEU A 247 22.01 -2.65 11.50
C LEU A 247 20.66 -3.19 11.92
N LEU A 248 19.69 -3.29 11.00
CA LEU A 248 18.40 -3.93 11.28
C LEU A 248 18.55 -5.42 11.64
N ALA A 249 19.48 -6.13 11.01
CA ALA A 249 19.82 -7.51 11.37
C ALA A 249 20.40 -7.60 12.77
N GLU A 250 21.40 -6.76 13.11
CA GLU A 250 22.06 -6.71 14.41
C GLU A 250 21.11 -6.37 15.55
N THR A 251 20.08 -5.56 15.27
CA THR A 251 19.08 -5.13 16.26
C THR A 251 17.86 -6.07 16.32
N GLY A 252 17.82 -7.11 15.51
CA GLY A 252 16.76 -8.13 15.52
C GLY A 252 15.45 -7.66 14.88
N VAL A 253 15.49 -6.62 14.04
CA VAL A 253 14.30 -6.08 13.37
C VAL A 253 13.95 -6.87 12.10
N LEU A 254 14.96 -7.48 11.41
CA LEU A 254 14.70 -8.26 10.19
C LEU A 254 13.81 -9.47 10.47
N GLY A 255 12.84 -9.71 9.60
CA GLY A 255 11.93 -10.85 9.68
C GLY A 255 10.70 -10.70 8.80
N GLU A 256 9.87 -11.76 8.77
CA GLU A 256 8.61 -11.81 8.02
C GLU A 256 7.58 -10.75 8.46
N ASN A 257 7.73 -10.19 9.64
CA ASN A 257 6.87 -9.11 10.15
C ASN A 257 7.42 -7.72 9.86
N LEU A 258 8.53 -7.59 9.13
CA LEU A 258 9.09 -6.31 8.71
C LEU A 258 8.69 -5.99 7.26
N LEU A 259 8.19 -4.79 7.05
CA LEU A 259 8.01 -4.16 5.76
C LEU A 259 9.00 -2.99 5.64
N THR A 260 9.83 -3.00 4.58
CA THR A 260 10.76 -1.91 4.27
C THR A 260 10.37 -1.19 2.99
N ALA A 261 10.38 0.14 3.03
CA ALA A 261 10.09 0.96 1.86
C ALA A 261 11.37 1.46 1.17
N HIS A 262 11.27 1.78 -0.12
CA HIS A 262 12.28 2.33 -1.02
C HIS A 262 13.36 1.35 -1.47
N ASN A 263 14.27 0.95 -0.60
CA ASN A 263 15.30 -0.06 -0.88
C ASN A 263 16.22 0.26 -2.08
N VAL A 264 16.49 1.55 -2.30
CA VAL A 264 17.21 2.05 -3.50
C VAL A 264 18.68 1.68 -3.48
N LEU A 265 19.34 1.86 -2.34
CA LEU A 265 20.80 1.78 -2.20
C LEU A 265 21.27 0.46 -1.55
N LEU A 266 20.57 -0.64 -1.81
CA LEU A 266 20.95 -1.96 -1.32
C LEU A 266 22.23 -2.48 -2.01
N SER A 267 23.15 -3.05 -1.24
CA SER A 267 24.25 -3.89 -1.72
C SER A 267 23.75 -5.32 -2.02
N ASP A 268 24.59 -6.17 -2.63
CA ASP A 268 24.26 -7.59 -2.81
C ASP A 268 24.04 -8.30 -1.47
N HIS A 269 24.82 -7.93 -0.46
CA HIS A 269 24.68 -8.47 0.88
C HIS A 269 23.38 -8.02 1.55
N ASP A 270 22.99 -6.75 1.41
CA ASP A 270 21.71 -6.25 1.92
C ASP A 270 20.52 -7.00 1.29
N ILE A 271 20.59 -7.22 -0.04
CA ILE A 271 19.53 -7.97 -0.77
C ILE A 271 19.41 -9.40 -0.22
N ALA A 272 20.54 -10.08 -0.02
CA ALA A 272 20.54 -11.42 0.55
C ALA A 272 19.96 -11.44 1.97
N LEU A 273 20.34 -10.50 2.84
CA LEU A 273 19.81 -10.38 4.21
C LEU A 273 18.28 -10.20 4.21
N LEU A 274 17.76 -9.31 3.37
CA LEU A 274 16.31 -9.07 3.29
C LEU A 274 15.56 -10.27 2.74
N ALA A 275 16.08 -10.92 1.69
CA ALA A 275 15.47 -12.10 1.09
C ALA A 275 15.48 -13.30 2.05
N ASP A 276 16.61 -13.59 2.69
CA ASP A 276 16.78 -14.72 3.60
C ASP A 276 15.95 -14.57 4.89
N SER A 277 15.71 -13.33 5.33
CA SER A 277 14.88 -13.05 6.51
C SER A 277 13.37 -13.08 6.22
N GLY A 278 12.95 -13.13 4.96
CA GLY A 278 11.55 -13.01 4.58
C GLY A 278 10.98 -11.60 4.70
N THR A 279 11.84 -10.57 4.83
CA THR A 279 11.43 -9.16 4.91
C THR A 279 10.71 -8.73 3.63
N HIS A 280 9.58 -8.05 3.78
CA HIS A 280 8.81 -7.51 2.66
C HIS A 280 9.44 -6.22 2.15
N ILE A 281 9.67 -6.16 0.85
CA ILE A 281 10.31 -5.02 0.18
C ILE A 281 9.24 -4.25 -0.60
N ILE A 282 9.05 -2.97 -0.30
CA ILE A 282 8.14 -2.10 -1.04
C ILE A 282 8.95 -1.11 -1.86
N HIS A 283 8.70 -1.13 -3.16
CA HIS A 283 9.30 -0.18 -4.09
C HIS A 283 8.31 0.93 -4.42
N CYS A 284 8.76 2.18 -4.31
CA CYS A 284 7.99 3.39 -4.61
C CYS A 284 8.48 4.02 -5.93
N PRO A 285 8.04 3.54 -7.11
CA PRO A 285 8.70 3.86 -8.38
C PRO A 285 8.79 5.34 -8.68
N LYS A 286 7.73 6.11 -8.42
CA LYS A 286 7.67 7.55 -8.73
C LYS A 286 8.53 8.36 -7.77
N GLY A 287 8.36 8.16 -6.45
CA GLY A 287 9.13 8.86 -5.42
C GLY A 287 10.63 8.57 -5.56
N ASN A 288 10.99 7.31 -5.67
CA ASN A 288 12.40 6.91 -5.82
C ASN A 288 13.05 7.52 -7.07
N LEU A 289 12.40 7.42 -8.24
CA LEU A 289 12.95 7.91 -9.49
C LEU A 289 13.11 9.44 -9.50
N ALA A 290 12.21 10.15 -8.84
CA ALA A 290 12.24 11.61 -8.76
C ALA A 290 13.39 12.13 -7.88
N HIS A 291 13.79 11.39 -6.83
CA HIS A 291 14.66 11.93 -5.77
C HIS A 291 15.92 11.11 -5.48
N HIS A 292 15.86 9.78 -5.53
CA HIS A 292 16.87 8.93 -4.89
C HIS A 292 17.57 7.95 -5.84
N GLY A 293 16.98 7.66 -7.00
CA GLY A 293 17.45 6.67 -7.95
C GLY A 293 16.48 5.50 -8.06
N PHE A 294 16.98 4.31 -8.38
CA PHE A 294 16.10 3.18 -8.68
C PHE A 294 16.69 1.87 -8.13
N PRO A 295 15.91 1.07 -7.37
CA PRO A 295 16.40 -0.18 -6.80
C PRO A 295 16.69 -1.23 -7.87
N ARG A 296 17.52 -2.20 -7.51
CA ARG A 296 17.89 -3.33 -8.39
C ARG A 296 16.81 -4.41 -8.35
N VAL A 297 15.60 -4.08 -8.85
CA VAL A 297 14.44 -4.95 -8.83
C VAL A 297 14.71 -6.35 -9.40
N PRO A 298 15.38 -6.52 -10.58
CA PRO A 298 15.67 -7.85 -11.08
C PRO A 298 16.54 -8.68 -10.12
N THR A 299 17.59 -8.08 -9.55
CA THR A 299 18.47 -8.75 -8.60
C THR A 299 17.72 -9.17 -7.33
N ILE A 300 16.81 -8.33 -6.81
CA ILE A 300 15.97 -8.69 -5.65
C ILE A 300 15.09 -9.89 -5.97
N LEU A 301 14.44 -9.90 -7.15
CA LEU A 301 13.61 -11.03 -7.59
C LEU A 301 14.42 -12.32 -7.79
N GLU A 302 15.63 -12.23 -8.35
CA GLU A 302 16.54 -13.36 -8.52
C GLU A 302 16.96 -13.99 -7.19
N HIS A 303 17.04 -13.19 -6.11
CA HIS A 303 17.30 -13.68 -4.75
C HIS A 303 16.06 -14.17 -4.02
N GLY A 304 14.89 -14.19 -4.69
CA GLY A 304 13.63 -14.63 -4.08
C GLY A 304 12.97 -13.60 -3.18
N GLY A 305 13.40 -12.33 -3.22
CA GLY A 305 12.79 -11.25 -2.45
C GLY A 305 11.34 -10.99 -2.86
N VAL A 306 10.49 -10.77 -1.87
CA VAL A 306 9.07 -10.43 -2.08
C VAL A 306 8.95 -8.93 -2.24
N ILE A 307 8.55 -8.48 -3.44
CA ILE A 307 8.42 -7.05 -3.76
C ILE A 307 6.94 -6.69 -3.93
N GLY A 308 6.52 -5.63 -3.23
CA GLY A 308 5.28 -4.91 -3.48
C GLY A 308 5.55 -3.49 -4.03
N LEU A 309 4.49 -2.81 -4.45
CA LEU A 309 4.54 -1.41 -4.89
C LEU A 309 3.92 -0.49 -3.85
N GLY A 310 4.43 0.74 -3.77
CA GLY A 310 3.92 1.79 -2.90
C GLY A 310 3.86 3.14 -3.61
N CYS A 311 2.87 3.95 -3.24
CA CYS A 311 2.68 5.30 -3.78
C CYS A 311 3.62 6.32 -3.14
N ASP A 312 4.01 6.07 -1.87
CA ASP A 312 4.70 7.05 -1.03
C ASP A 312 3.80 8.27 -0.69
N GLY A 313 4.37 9.38 -0.24
CA GLY A 313 3.61 10.57 0.09
C GLY A 313 3.04 11.28 -1.13
N ALA A 314 1.78 11.67 -1.06
CA ALA A 314 1.05 12.28 -2.18
C ALA A 314 1.43 13.74 -2.48
N SER A 315 2.52 14.25 -1.92
CA SER A 315 2.98 15.62 -2.17
C SER A 315 3.27 15.90 -3.65
N SER A 316 3.79 14.89 -4.36
CA SER A 316 4.19 15.00 -5.77
C SER A 316 3.69 13.86 -6.66
N VAL A 317 2.85 12.95 -6.12
CA VAL A 317 2.33 11.79 -6.86
C VAL A 317 0.82 11.68 -6.70
N ASN A 318 0.16 11.05 -7.67
CA ASN A 318 -1.21 10.57 -7.54
C ASN A 318 -1.21 9.11 -7.10
N LEU A 319 -2.31 8.68 -6.48
CA LEU A 319 -2.50 7.30 -6.04
C LEU A 319 -3.10 6.48 -7.20
N ASP A 320 -2.25 5.99 -8.11
CA ASP A 320 -2.65 5.18 -9.26
C ASP A 320 -1.64 4.03 -9.49
N MET A 321 -2.06 2.80 -9.19
CA MET A 321 -1.22 1.62 -9.30
C MET A 321 -0.78 1.32 -10.74
N PHE A 322 -1.61 1.65 -11.74
CA PHE A 322 -1.24 1.44 -13.14
C PHE A 322 -0.07 2.33 -13.56
N GLU A 323 -0.02 3.55 -13.06
CA GLU A 323 1.14 4.43 -13.30
C GLU A 323 2.39 3.93 -12.59
N LEU A 324 2.27 3.40 -11.37
CA LEU A 324 3.40 2.80 -10.65
C LEU A 324 3.96 1.60 -11.41
N MET A 325 3.11 0.69 -11.88
CA MET A 325 3.52 -0.46 -12.69
C MET A 325 4.28 -0.05 -13.94
N ARG A 326 3.78 0.93 -14.69
CA ARG A 326 4.44 1.43 -15.91
C ARG A 326 5.76 2.12 -15.61
N THR A 327 5.79 2.94 -14.57
CA THR A 327 7.03 3.62 -14.12
C THR A 327 8.08 2.60 -13.70
N LEU A 328 7.71 1.61 -12.89
CA LEU A 328 8.57 0.50 -12.50
C LEU A 328 9.22 -0.15 -13.74
N GLN A 329 8.40 -0.61 -14.68
CA GLN A 329 8.89 -1.37 -15.81
C GLN A 329 9.78 -0.53 -16.73
N LEU A 330 9.33 0.65 -17.12
CA LEU A 330 10.07 1.52 -18.03
C LEU A 330 11.41 1.96 -17.42
N ALA A 331 11.42 2.34 -16.16
CA ALA A 331 12.65 2.74 -15.48
C ALA A 331 13.60 1.56 -15.29
N THR A 332 13.11 0.36 -14.96
CA THR A 332 13.94 -0.85 -14.84
C THR A 332 14.54 -1.23 -16.20
N ILE A 333 13.74 -1.22 -17.27
CA ILE A 333 14.24 -1.48 -18.64
C ILE A 333 15.30 -0.46 -19.02
N ALA A 334 15.04 0.83 -18.80
CA ALA A 334 15.98 1.89 -19.18
C ALA A 334 17.30 1.83 -18.41
N SER A 335 17.26 1.56 -17.10
CA SER A 335 18.44 1.60 -16.23
C SER A 335 19.21 0.29 -16.17
N GLN A 336 18.54 -0.85 -16.31
CA GLN A 336 19.13 -2.17 -16.06
C GLN A 336 19.00 -3.11 -17.27
N GLY A 337 17.92 -3.07 -18.02
CA GLY A 337 17.65 -3.95 -19.14
C GLY A 337 18.39 -3.56 -20.42
N LEU A 338 18.29 -2.32 -20.87
CA LEU A 338 18.95 -1.87 -22.10
C LEU A 338 20.49 -2.00 -22.06
N PRO A 339 21.17 -1.73 -20.95
CA PRO A 339 22.62 -1.94 -20.86
C PRO A 339 23.08 -3.38 -21.15
N ILE A 340 22.25 -4.37 -20.88
CA ILE A 340 22.53 -5.79 -21.11
C ILE A 340 21.73 -6.38 -22.28
N PHE A 341 21.00 -5.54 -23.05
CA PHE A 341 20.13 -5.93 -24.16
C PHE A 341 18.97 -6.87 -23.77
N ASP A 342 18.55 -6.88 -22.51
CA ASP A 342 17.39 -7.60 -22.02
C ASP A 342 16.25 -6.63 -21.71
N LYS A 343 15.10 -6.82 -22.35
CA LYS A 343 13.88 -6.03 -22.14
C LYS A 343 12.83 -6.77 -21.31
N GLN A 344 13.08 -8.02 -20.94
CA GLN A 344 12.14 -8.86 -20.21
C GLN A 344 12.52 -9.06 -18.73
N ILE A 345 13.38 -8.20 -18.21
CA ILE A 345 13.89 -8.28 -16.83
C ILE A 345 12.81 -8.03 -15.77
N VAL A 346 11.69 -7.40 -16.14
CA VAL A 346 10.44 -7.31 -15.37
C VAL A 346 9.27 -7.55 -16.31
N THR A 347 8.54 -8.62 -16.09
CA THR A 347 7.41 -9.02 -16.93
C THR A 347 6.10 -8.38 -16.47
N VAL A 348 5.06 -8.45 -17.32
CA VAL A 348 3.71 -8.02 -16.94
C VAL A 348 3.17 -8.83 -15.74
N LYS A 349 3.49 -10.13 -15.67
CA LYS A 349 3.11 -10.96 -14.51
C LYS A 349 3.79 -10.47 -13.22
N ASP A 350 5.04 -10.04 -13.29
CA ASP A 350 5.73 -9.45 -12.14
C ASP A 350 5.09 -8.13 -11.71
N MET A 351 4.75 -7.26 -12.67
CA MET A 351 4.07 -5.99 -12.38
C MET A 351 2.74 -6.21 -11.66
N LEU A 352 1.90 -7.10 -12.18
CA LEU A 352 0.60 -7.43 -11.59
C LEU A 352 0.75 -8.10 -10.22
N ARG A 353 1.74 -9.00 -10.07
CA ARG A 353 2.04 -9.62 -8.78
C ARG A 353 2.47 -8.61 -7.73
N MET A 354 3.35 -7.66 -8.08
CA MET A 354 3.79 -6.60 -7.18
C MET A 354 2.64 -5.65 -6.80
N ALA A 355 1.71 -5.40 -7.72
CA ALA A 355 0.55 -4.54 -7.48
C ALA A 355 -0.53 -5.17 -6.60
N THR A 356 -0.52 -6.49 -6.43
CA THR A 356 -1.54 -7.27 -5.70
C THR A 356 -0.91 -8.10 -4.59
N VAL A 357 -0.34 -9.26 -4.93
CA VAL A 357 0.19 -10.25 -3.97
C VAL A 357 1.38 -9.69 -3.17
N GLY A 358 2.27 -8.90 -3.81
CA GLY A 358 3.49 -8.41 -3.17
C GLY A 358 3.23 -7.52 -1.97
N GLY A 359 2.36 -6.51 -2.10
CA GLY A 359 1.94 -5.69 -0.97
C GLY A 359 1.04 -6.45 0.01
N ALA A 360 0.15 -7.31 -0.52
CA ALA A 360 -0.78 -8.10 0.27
C ALA A 360 -0.07 -9.04 1.26
N SER A 361 1.04 -9.63 0.86
CA SER A 361 1.79 -10.58 1.71
C SER A 361 2.28 -9.96 3.01
N ALA A 362 2.59 -8.66 3.02
CA ALA A 362 2.99 -7.95 4.22
C ALA A 362 1.80 -7.67 5.16
N ILE A 363 0.62 -7.32 4.62
CA ILE A 363 -0.53 -6.84 5.40
C ILE A 363 -1.47 -7.99 5.79
N GLY A 364 -1.71 -8.93 4.90
CA GLY A 364 -2.72 -9.99 5.07
C GLY A 364 -2.19 -11.41 4.86
N GLY A 365 -0.88 -11.58 4.70
CA GLY A 365 -0.27 -12.86 4.38
C GLY A 365 -0.82 -13.41 3.07
N ASP A 366 -1.17 -14.67 3.06
CA ASP A 366 -1.73 -15.37 1.90
C ASP A 366 -3.27 -15.19 1.74
N THR A 367 -3.90 -14.40 2.61
CA THR A 367 -5.37 -14.22 2.61
C THR A 367 -5.86 -13.16 1.64
N LEU A 368 -4.97 -12.31 1.13
CA LEU A 368 -5.23 -11.19 0.24
C LEU A 368 -4.51 -11.35 -1.11
N GLY A 369 -4.85 -10.49 -2.08
CA GLY A 369 -4.16 -10.36 -3.36
C GLY A 369 -4.49 -11.41 -4.41
N VAL A 370 -5.45 -12.31 -4.15
CA VAL A 370 -5.92 -13.35 -5.08
C VAL A 370 -7.43 -13.52 -5.00
N VAL A 371 -8.06 -14.00 -6.09
CA VAL A 371 -9.51 -14.30 -6.15
C VAL A 371 -9.68 -15.81 -6.11
N GLU A 372 -9.68 -16.38 -4.90
CA GLU A 372 -9.80 -17.84 -4.68
C GLU A 372 -10.71 -18.13 -3.48
N ALA A 373 -11.34 -19.31 -3.46
CA ALA A 373 -12.16 -19.74 -2.34
C ALA A 373 -11.35 -19.75 -1.02
N GLY A 374 -11.97 -19.25 0.05
CA GLY A 374 -11.37 -19.13 1.38
C GLY A 374 -10.53 -17.88 1.59
N LYS A 375 -10.27 -17.06 0.56
CA LYS A 375 -9.54 -15.81 0.67
C LYS A 375 -10.49 -14.66 0.99
N LYS A 376 -9.92 -13.53 1.46
CA LYS A 376 -10.68 -12.30 1.72
C LYS A 376 -11.27 -11.75 0.43
N ALA A 377 -12.50 -11.29 0.49
CA ALA A 377 -13.19 -10.70 -0.63
C ALA A 377 -12.85 -9.19 -0.74
N ASP A 378 -11.57 -8.92 -1.03
CA ASP A 378 -11.03 -7.59 -1.33
C ASP A 378 -10.74 -7.57 -2.83
N VAL A 379 -11.72 -7.16 -3.63
CA VAL A 379 -11.70 -7.28 -5.10
C VAL A 379 -12.24 -6.01 -5.77
N ILE A 380 -11.86 -5.83 -7.04
CA ILE A 380 -12.30 -4.70 -7.87
C ILE A 380 -12.85 -5.18 -9.21
N LEU A 381 -13.76 -4.39 -9.78
CA LEU A 381 -14.26 -4.57 -11.14
C LEU A 381 -13.85 -3.38 -11.99
N LEU A 382 -13.31 -3.67 -13.18
CA LEU A 382 -12.90 -2.67 -14.18
C LEU A 382 -13.77 -2.80 -15.43
N ASP A 383 -14.22 -1.68 -15.99
CA ASP A 383 -14.88 -1.69 -17.31
C ASP A 383 -13.84 -1.88 -18.42
N ILE A 384 -13.86 -3.06 -19.05
CA ILE A 384 -12.92 -3.42 -20.13
C ILE A 384 -13.39 -3.01 -21.52
N ARG A 385 -14.53 -2.34 -21.64
CA ARG A 385 -15.09 -1.85 -22.91
C ARG A 385 -14.66 -0.42 -23.24
N GLN A 386 -13.55 0.01 -22.64
CA GLN A 386 -12.98 1.34 -22.87
C GLN A 386 -12.18 1.35 -24.19
N PRO A 387 -12.17 2.46 -24.96
CA PRO A 387 -11.45 2.55 -26.23
C PRO A 387 -9.94 2.26 -26.11
N HIS A 388 -9.30 2.59 -25.00
CA HIS A 388 -7.87 2.36 -24.75
C HIS A 388 -7.55 0.90 -24.33
N LEU A 389 -8.58 0.11 -23.96
CA LEU A 389 -8.44 -1.31 -23.63
C LEU A 389 -8.84 -2.23 -24.78
N MET A 390 -9.39 -1.69 -25.88
CA MET A 390 -9.89 -2.46 -27.01
C MET A 390 -9.30 -1.99 -28.33
N PRO A 391 -9.12 -2.89 -29.32
CA PRO A 391 -9.23 -4.35 -29.22
C PRO A 391 -8.01 -4.95 -28.52
N THR A 392 -8.17 -6.08 -27.86
CA THR A 392 -7.04 -6.76 -27.19
C THR A 392 -6.97 -8.24 -27.56
N ARG A 393 -5.74 -8.80 -27.61
CA ARG A 393 -5.48 -10.24 -27.68
C ARG A 393 -5.03 -10.83 -26.33
N ASN A 394 -4.61 -9.96 -25.41
CA ASN A 394 -4.20 -10.32 -24.08
C ASN A 394 -4.59 -9.19 -23.14
N LEU A 395 -5.68 -9.38 -22.43
CA LEU A 395 -6.27 -8.36 -21.60
C LEU A 395 -5.35 -7.98 -20.42
N ALA A 396 -4.66 -8.94 -19.81
CA ALA A 396 -3.73 -8.66 -18.71
C ALA A 396 -2.57 -7.75 -19.16
N VAL A 397 -2.02 -8.00 -20.35
CA VAL A 397 -0.98 -7.14 -20.95
C VAL A 397 -1.54 -5.76 -21.26
N THR A 398 -2.70 -5.69 -21.92
CA THR A 398 -3.33 -4.40 -22.24
C THR A 398 -3.65 -3.61 -20.99
N LEU A 399 -4.15 -4.25 -19.94
CA LEU A 399 -4.46 -3.61 -18.68
C LEU A 399 -3.21 -2.99 -18.03
N ALA A 400 -2.11 -3.75 -17.93
CA ALA A 400 -0.87 -3.26 -17.32
C ALA A 400 -0.30 -2.03 -18.05
N TYR A 401 -0.39 -2.00 -19.40
CA TYR A 401 0.16 -0.90 -20.19
C TYR A 401 -0.81 0.26 -20.45
N CYS A 402 -2.10 0.00 -20.50
CA CYS A 402 -3.09 0.98 -20.94
C CYS A 402 -4.17 1.27 -19.89
N GLY A 403 -4.29 0.46 -18.83
CA GLY A 403 -5.29 0.65 -17.79
C GLY A 403 -5.03 1.91 -16.96
N HIS A 404 -6.10 2.41 -16.35
CA HIS A 404 -6.10 3.58 -15.47
C HIS A 404 -6.96 3.31 -14.23
N GLY A 405 -6.69 3.96 -13.11
CA GLY A 405 -7.54 3.90 -11.93
C GLY A 405 -9.01 4.31 -12.21
N HIS A 406 -9.25 5.09 -13.27
CA HIS A 406 -10.60 5.47 -13.70
C HIS A 406 -11.41 4.34 -14.34
N ASP A 407 -10.77 3.25 -14.78
CA ASP A 407 -11.46 2.08 -15.33
C ASP A 407 -12.11 1.23 -14.23
N VAL A 408 -11.69 1.40 -12.97
CA VAL A 408 -12.28 0.72 -11.81
C VAL A 408 -13.68 1.26 -11.57
N THR A 409 -14.68 0.41 -11.70
CA THR A 409 -16.09 0.79 -11.51
C THR A 409 -16.62 0.45 -10.13
N ASP A 410 -16.18 -0.69 -9.58
CA ASP A 410 -16.67 -1.17 -8.29
C ASP A 410 -15.49 -1.65 -7.42
N SER A 411 -15.58 -1.41 -6.12
CA SER A 411 -14.63 -1.86 -5.13
C SER A 411 -15.36 -2.57 -3.99
N ILE A 412 -14.93 -3.78 -3.68
CA ILE A 412 -15.47 -4.62 -2.63
C ILE A 412 -14.33 -4.87 -1.64
N ILE A 413 -14.55 -4.59 -0.35
CA ILE A 413 -13.57 -4.78 0.72
C ILE A 413 -14.23 -5.52 1.86
N ASP A 414 -13.59 -6.61 2.31
CA ASP A 414 -14.14 -7.51 3.33
C ASP A 414 -15.58 -7.97 2.98
N GLY A 415 -15.81 -8.22 1.67
CA GLY A 415 -17.11 -8.62 1.11
C GLY A 415 -18.18 -7.53 1.04
N LYS A 416 -17.86 -6.29 1.42
CA LYS A 416 -18.78 -5.16 1.37
C LYS A 416 -18.48 -4.26 0.19
N ILE A 417 -19.53 -3.81 -0.50
CA ILE A 417 -19.39 -2.87 -1.60
C ILE A 417 -19.09 -1.49 -1.02
N VAL A 418 -17.89 -0.98 -1.25
CA VAL A 418 -17.46 0.37 -0.82
C VAL A 418 -17.58 1.39 -1.94
N MET A 419 -17.51 0.95 -3.20
CA MET A 419 -17.78 1.77 -4.38
C MET A 419 -18.59 0.96 -5.39
N ARG A 420 -19.59 1.58 -6.02
CA ARG A 420 -20.40 1.01 -7.10
C ARG A 420 -20.57 2.01 -8.22
N ASP A 421 -20.33 1.58 -9.46
CA ASP A 421 -20.44 2.42 -10.66
C ASP A 421 -19.75 3.79 -10.49
N ARG A 422 -18.53 3.78 -9.93
CA ARG A 422 -17.69 4.96 -9.62
C ARG A 422 -18.22 5.86 -8.49
N HIS A 423 -19.26 5.49 -7.76
CA HIS A 423 -19.76 6.23 -6.60
C HIS A 423 -19.32 5.52 -5.31
N VAL A 424 -18.58 6.22 -4.46
CA VAL A 424 -18.16 5.72 -3.16
C VAL A 424 -19.36 5.77 -2.20
N LEU A 425 -19.68 4.64 -1.57
CA LEU A 425 -20.87 4.48 -0.74
C LEU A 425 -20.59 4.75 0.75
N THR A 426 -19.33 4.77 1.15
CA THR A 426 -18.90 4.90 2.55
C THR A 426 -18.47 6.30 2.92
N LEU A 427 -18.18 7.16 1.94
CA LEU A 427 -17.75 8.55 2.11
C LEU A 427 -18.63 9.46 1.26
N ASP A 428 -18.93 10.66 1.76
CA ASP A 428 -19.50 11.74 0.95
C ASP A 428 -18.37 12.40 0.16
N GLU A 429 -18.28 12.08 -1.15
CA GLU A 429 -17.19 12.53 -2.03
C GLU A 429 -17.09 14.06 -2.11
N GLU A 430 -18.23 14.76 -2.24
CA GLU A 430 -18.28 16.21 -2.34
C GLU A 430 -17.83 16.87 -1.04
N GLN A 431 -18.27 16.34 0.09
CA GLN A 431 -17.89 16.85 1.41
C GLN A 431 -16.41 16.62 1.70
N VAL A 432 -15.86 15.44 1.36
CA VAL A 432 -14.41 15.15 1.53
C VAL A 432 -13.55 16.13 0.73
N MET A 433 -13.92 16.39 -0.52
CA MET A 433 -13.18 17.34 -1.37
C MET A 433 -13.32 18.79 -0.88
N ALA A 434 -14.53 19.18 -0.43
CA ALA A 434 -14.77 20.51 0.12
C ALA A 434 -14.00 20.75 1.42
N ASP A 435 -13.99 19.76 2.33
CA ASP A 435 -13.22 19.81 3.57
C ASP A 435 -11.72 19.99 3.27
N ALA A 436 -11.16 19.23 2.33
CA ALA A 436 -9.76 19.34 1.94
C ALA A 436 -9.43 20.73 1.39
N ALA A 437 -10.27 21.28 0.51
CA ALA A 437 -10.09 22.61 -0.05
C ALA A 437 -10.16 23.70 1.03
N CYS A 438 -11.08 23.61 1.96
CA CYS A 438 -11.23 24.57 3.07
C CYS A 438 -10.05 24.51 4.06
N HIS A 439 -9.51 23.31 4.33
CA HIS A 439 -8.41 23.15 5.29
C HIS A 439 -7.04 23.53 4.73
N LEU A 440 -6.86 23.48 3.41
CA LEU A 440 -5.57 23.70 2.75
C LEU A 440 -4.93 25.02 3.17
N GLU A 441 -5.60 26.15 2.93
CA GLU A 441 -5.06 27.48 3.21
C GLU A 441 -4.79 27.70 4.71
N ALA A 442 -5.68 27.24 5.58
CA ALA A 442 -5.52 27.35 7.02
C ALA A 442 -4.34 26.50 7.53
N CYS A 443 -4.13 25.32 6.97
CA CYS A 443 -3.03 24.44 7.28
C CYS A 443 -1.69 25.10 6.91
N PHE A 444 -1.54 25.60 5.68
CA PHE A 444 -0.31 26.25 5.22
C PHE A 444 -0.01 27.56 5.98
N ALA A 445 -1.01 28.39 6.24
CA ALA A 445 -0.84 29.61 7.01
C ALA A 445 -0.34 29.35 8.44
N ARG A 446 -0.73 28.24 9.06
CA ARG A 446 -0.31 27.85 10.40
C ARG A 446 1.10 27.25 10.42
N ILE A 447 1.43 26.43 9.43
CA ILE A 447 2.71 25.72 9.37
C ILE A 447 3.84 26.61 8.84
N ASN A 448 3.49 27.64 8.07
CA ASN A 448 4.42 28.63 7.51
C ASN A 448 5.50 28.02 6.60
N ILE A 449 5.09 27.13 5.66
CA ILE A 449 5.93 26.49 4.64
C ILE A 449 5.50 26.83 3.23
#